data_21036af155efe3431f2256a03b3c2780
#
_entry.id   21036af155efe3431f2256a03b3c2780
#
_cell.length_a   1.000
_cell.length_b   1.000
_cell.length_c   1.000
_cell.angle_alpha   90.00
_cell.angle_beta   90.00
_cell.angle_gamma   90.00
#
_symmetry.space_group_name_H-M   'P 1'
#
loop_
_entity.id
_entity.type
_entity.pdbx_description
1 polymer ?
#
loop_
_entity_poly.entity_id
_entity_poly.type
_entity_poly.pdbx_seq_one_letter_code
_entity_poly.pdbx_strand_id
1 'polypeptide(L)'
;MQRTYIPILLGGLHKACGNLAPILVKNKKEWINKERERWAEIFKIPIRGAPPPGFPISTVNAQRVLTALSTEVDTAVLERAIGVFWAALWCPDAEILKDAKGRDESGEFDVKSLETLRGLLAGVEGVGEGLAGKIVGRVGEKDVKDMLMGNTTRAFESGAFGMPWFECTDAQGRTEGFWGFDHLGQVVRFLGLDGGADGERSGQMLKAML
;
A
#
# COMPACT_ATOMS: atom_id res chain seq x y z
N MET A 1 13.15 2.66 -15.06
CA MET A 1 11.73 3.02 -14.79
C MET A 1 11.68 3.82 -13.49
N GLN A 2 11.02 4.97 -13.49
CA GLN A 2 10.76 5.75 -12.28
C GLN A 2 9.40 5.32 -11.68
N ARG A 3 9.35 5.18 -10.35
CA ARG A 3 8.11 4.85 -9.61
C ARG A 3 7.84 5.94 -8.59
N THR A 4 6.58 6.27 -8.39
CA THR A 4 6.12 7.21 -7.35
C THR A 4 4.95 6.57 -6.61
N TYR A 5 5.04 6.51 -5.30
CA TYR A 5 3.95 6.03 -4.45
C TYR A 5 3.17 7.21 -3.91
N ILE A 6 1.86 7.19 -4.10
CA ILE A 6 0.96 8.27 -3.69
C ILE A 6 -0.06 7.72 -2.69
N PRO A 7 0.04 8.07 -1.40
CA PRO A 7 -0.95 7.68 -0.41
C PRO A 7 -2.33 8.24 -0.74
N ILE A 8 -3.36 7.40 -0.67
CA ILE A 8 -4.76 7.76 -0.88
C ILE A 8 -5.65 7.19 0.23
N LEU A 9 -6.87 7.70 0.35
CA LEU A 9 -7.88 7.18 1.26
C LEU A 9 -8.87 6.29 0.49
N LEU A 10 -8.71 4.95 0.59
CA LEU A 10 -9.56 3.99 -0.12
C LEU A 10 -11.06 4.18 0.15
N GLY A 11 -11.45 4.44 1.41
CA GLY A 11 -12.84 4.71 1.76
C GLY A 11 -13.38 5.98 1.10
N GLY A 12 -12.54 7.01 0.93
CA GLY A 12 -12.87 8.23 0.18
C GLY A 12 -13.08 7.94 -1.31
N LEU A 13 -12.20 7.15 -1.90
CA LEU A 13 -12.30 6.71 -3.30
C LEU A 13 -13.59 5.90 -3.54
N HIS A 14 -13.87 4.90 -2.70
CA HIS A 14 -15.10 4.11 -2.81
C HIS A 14 -16.36 4.99 -2.74
N LYS A 15 -16.38 5.97 -1.84
CA LYS A 15 -17.48 6.92 -1.73
C LYS A 15 -17.63 7.76 -3.00
N ALA A 16 -16.54 8.24 -3.58
CA ALA A 16 -16.55 9.08 -4.78
C ALA A 16 -17.09 8.33 -6.01
N CYS A 17 -16.70 7.05 -6.19
CA CYS A 17 -17.13 6.25 -7.34
C CYS A 17 -18.40 5.39 -7.08
N GLY A 18 -19.01 5.48 -5.89
CA GLY A 18 -20.18 4.65 -5.54
C GLY A 18 -19.86 3.15 -5.39
N ASN A 19 -18.58 2.79 -5.16
CA ASN A 19 -18.17 1.41 -5.01
C ASN A 19 -18.42 0.90 -3.58
N LEU A 20 -18.66 -0.40 -3.45
CA LEU A 20 -18.83 -1.07 -2.17
C LEU A 20 -17.55 -1.77 -1.74
N ALA A 21 -17.28 -1.77 -0.44
CA ALA A 21 -16.20 -2.59 0.09
C ALA A 21 -16.45 -4.07 -0.28
N PRO A 22 -15.46 -4.76 -0.88
CA PRO A 22 -15.66 -6.14 -1.40
C PRO A 22 -16.19 -7.13 -0.37
N ILE A 23 -15.88 -6.92 0.91
CA ILE A 23 -16.36 -7.77 2.01
C ILE A 23 -17.88 -7.69 2.25
N LEU A 24 -18.54 -6.66 1.72
CA LEU A 24 -20.00 -6.49 1.80
C LEU A 24 -20.73 -7.23 0.68
N VAL A 25 -20.01 -7.73 -0.32
CA VAL A 25 -20.59 -8.49 -1.42
C VAL A 25 -20.65 -9.97 -1.03
N LYS A 26 -21.84 -10.56 -1.15
CA LYS A 26 -22.08 -11.99 -0.84
C LYS A 26 -21.09 -12.88 -1.61
N ASN A 27 -20.52 -13.86 -0.94
CA ASN A 27 -19.52 -14.83 -1.43
C ASN A 27 -18.13 -14.21 -1.73
N LYS A 28 -18.01 -12.89 -1.88
CA LYS A 28 -16.76 -12.26 -2.27
C LYS A 28 -15.73 -12.22 -1.14
N LYS A 29 -16.19 -12.17 0.12
CA LYS A 29 -15.33 -12.20 1.31
C LYS A 29 -14.49 -13.48 1.37
N GLU A 30 -15.14 -14.63 1.22
CA GLU A 30 -14.49 -15.95 1.25
C GLU A 30 -13.55 -16.13 0.06
N TRP A 31 -13.98 -15.67 -1.11
CA TRP A 31 -13.18 -15.73 -2.33
C TRP A 31 -11.89 -14.88 -2.19
N ILE A 32 -12.00 -13.63 -1.71
CA ILE A 32 -10.85 -12.74 -1.52
C ILE A 32 -9.83 -13.33 -0.52
N ASN A 33 -10.30 -13.96 0.55
CA ASN A 33 -9.38 -14.61 1.50
C ASN A 33 -8.58 -15.73 0.84
N LYS A 34 -9.25 -16.59 0.04
CA LYS A 34 -8.59 -17.66 -0.72
C LYS A 34 -7.59 -17.10 -1.74
N GLU A 35 -7.97 -16.04 -2.47
CA GLU A 35 -7.07 -15.40 -3.44
C GLU A 35 -5.85 -14.79 -2.75
N ARG A 36 -6.03 -14.12 -1.62
CA ARG A 36 -4.93 -13.58 -0.83
C ARG A 36 -3.93 -14.68 -0.44
N GLU A 37 -4.41 -15.83 0.01
CA GLU A 37 -3.56 -16.98 0.39
C GLU A 37 -2.83 -17.56 -0.81
N ARG A 38 -3.51 -17.76 -1.94
CA ARG A 38 -2.92 -18.26 -3.19
C ARG A 38 -1.81 -17.36 -3.70
N TRP A 39 -2.06 -16.04 -3.73
CA TRP A 39 -1.06 -15.09 -4.17
C TRP A 39 0.13 -15.01 -3.21
N ALA A 40 -0.11 -15.08 -1.91
CA ALA A 40 0.95 -15.14 -0.92
C ALA A 40 1.84 -16.37 -1.08
N GLU A 41 1.27 -17.53 -1.37
CA GLU A 41 2.00 -18.76 -1.67
C GLU A 41 2.85 -18.61 -2.95
N ILE A 42 2.27 -18.10 -4.04
CA ILE A 42 2.97 -17.88 -5.32
C ILE A 42 4.16 -16.95 -5.14
N PHE A 43 3.99 -15.84 -4.43
CA PHE A 43 5.04 -14.85 -4.18
C PHE A 43 5.90 -15.15 -2.96
N LYS A 44 5.64 -16.25 -2.23
CA LYS A 44 6.33 -16.64 -0.99
C LYS A 44 6.33 -15.52 0.05
N ILE A 45 5.21 -14.84 0.20
CA ILE A 45 5.03 -13.78 1.18
C ILE A 45 4.44 -14.40 2.45
N PRO A 46 5.09 -14.30 3.62
CA PRO A 46 4.66 -14.94 4.87
C PRO A 46 3.53 -14.16 5.54
N ILE A 47 2.40 -14.00 4.85
CA ILE A 47 1.22 -13.34 5.44
C ILE A 47 0.55 -14.24 6.48
N ARG A 48 -0.11 -13.62 7.45
CA ARG A 48 -0.96 -14.33 8.41
C ARG A 48 -2.13 -15.02 7.71
N GLY A 49 -2.52 -16.20 8.19
CA GLY A 49 -3.62 -16.98 7.61
C GLY A 49 -4.98 -16.31 7.76
N ALA A 50 -5.27 -15.76 8.95
CA ALA A 50 -6.51 -14.99 9.18
C ALA A 50 -6.29 -13.48 8.93
N PRO A 51 -7.34 -12.72 8.53
CA PRO A 51 -7.27 -11.28 8.53
C PRO A 51 -6.89 -10.71 9.90
N PRO A 52 -6.27 -9.50 9.96
CA PRO A 52 -5.96 -8.85 11.23
C PRO A 52 -7.17 -8.71 12.14
N PRO A 53 -7.00 -8.76 13.48
CA PRO A 53 -8.09 -8.56 14.42
C PRO A 53 -8.85 -7.25 14.15
N GLY A 54 -10.18 -7.30 14.15
CA GLY A 54 -11.03 -6.14 13.87
C GLY A 54 -11.07 -5.70 12.40
N PHE A 55 -10.57 -6.51 11.47
CA PHE A 55 -10.64 -6.20 10.03
C PHE A 55 -12.11 -6.08 9.53
N PRO A 56 -12.43 -5.04 8.72
CA PRO A 56 -11.56 -4.02 8.15
C PRO A 56 -11.16 -2.93 9.16
N ILE A 57 -9.86 -2.62 9.20
CA ILE A 57 -9.28 -1.64 10.12
C ILE A 57 -9.20 -0.27 9.44
N SER A 58 -9.50 0.80 10.19
CA SER A 58 -9.29 2.16 9.70
C SER A 58 -7.80 2.46 9.57
N THR A 59 -7.35 2.78 8.37
CA THR A 59 -5.96 3.16 8.06
C THR A 59 -5.78 4.67 7.82
N VAL A 60 -6.75 5.50 8.22
CA VAL A 60 -6.70 6.96 7.98
C VAL A 60 -5.45 7.59 8.56
N ASN A 61 -5.08 7.25 9.81
CA ASN A 61 -3.88 7.79 10.44
C ASN A 61 -2.61 7.32 9.72
N ALA A 62 -2.53 6.04 9.36
CA ALA A 62 -1.40 5.51 8.59
C ALA A 62 -1.25 6.24 7.23
N GLN A 63 -2.35 6.48 6.51
CA GLN A 63 -2.32 7.21 5.24
C GLN A 63 -1.90 8.67 5.42
N ARG A 64 -2.33 9.33 6.50
CA ARG A 64 -1.89 10.70 6.82
C ARG A 64 -0.39 10.75 7.17
N VAL A 65 0.10 9.78 7.95
CA VAL A 65 1.54 9.65 8.25
C VAL A 65 2.33 9.49 6.96
N LEU A 66 1.94 8.56 6.06
CA LEU A 66 2.61 8.37 4.78
C LEU A 66 2.52 9.60 3.87
N THR A 67 1.39 10.32 3.89
CA THR A 67 1.22 11.57 3.15
C THR A 67 2.17 12.66 3.67
N ALA A 68 2.25 12.85 4.99
CA ALA A 68 3.18 13.80 5.57
C ALA A 68 4.64 13.39 5.30
N LEU A 69 4.96 12.09 5.42
CA LEU A 69 6.30 11.56 5.15
C LEU A 69 6.72 11.81 3.69
N SER A 70 5.81 11.64 2.73
CA SER A 70 6.10 11.80 1.29
C SER A 70 6.59 13.21 0.92
N THR A 71 6.39 14.20 1.79
CA THR A 71 6.90 15.58 1.59
C THR A 71 8.30 15.80 2.15
N GLU A 72 8.84 14.86 2.91
CA GLU A 72 10.10 15.03 3.67
C GLU A 72 11.19 14.05 3.22
N VAL A 73 10.84 13.00 2.47
CA VAL A 73 11.76 11.92 2.12
C VAL A 73 11.67 11.54 0.65
N ASP A 74 12.67 10.83 0.16
CA ASP A 74 12.64 10.25 -1.18
C ASP A 74 11.70 9.03 -1.29
N THR A 75 11.46 8.59 -2.52
CA THR A 75 10.57 7.46 -2.82
C THR A 75 11.04 6.16 -2.15
N ALA A 76 12.34 5.92 -2.00
CA ALA A 76 12.85 4.69 -1.41
C ALA A 76 12.57 4.60 0.09
N VAL A 77 12.68 5.72 0.81
CA VAL A 77 12.32 5.79 2.24
C VAL A 77 10.81 5.63 2.41
N LEU A 78 10.01 6.29 1.56
CA LEU A 78 8.55 6.14 1.59
C LEU A 78 8.13 4.68 1.31
N GLU A 79 8.74 4.01 0.35
CA GLU A 79 8.48 2.61 0.01
C GLU A 79 8.77 1.68 1.20
N ARG A 80 9.90 1.91 1.91
CA ARG A 80 10.21 1.17 3.15
C ARG A 80 9.16 1.38 4.23
N ALA A 81 8.71 2.62 4.44
CA ALA A 81 7.68 2.93 5.43
C ALA A 81 6.33 2.25 5.09
N ILE A 82 5.94 2.24 3.82
CA ILE A 82 4.75 1.51 3.33
C ILE A 82 4.90 0.01 3.66
N GLY A 83 6.07 -0.57 3.37
CA GLY A 83 6.37 -1.97 3.65
C GLY A 83 6.27 -2.31 5.13
N VAL A 84 6.81 -1.47 6.02
CA VAL A 84 6.75 -1.64 7.48
C VAL A 84 5.29 -1.57 7.98
N PHE A 85 4.51 -0.59 7.53
CA PHE A 85 3.10 -0.47 7.94
C PHE A 85 2.24 -1.61 7.42
N TRP A 86 2.51 -2.08 6.20
CA TRP A 86 1.84 -3.25 5.65
C TRP A 86 2.20 -4.51 6.42
N ALA A 87 3.49 -4.72 6.71
CA ALA A 87 3.97 -5.88 7.47
C ALA A 87 3.36 -5.90 8.89
N ALA A 88 3.24 -4.75 9.56
CA ALA A 88 2.63 -4.65 10.87
C ALA A 88 1.19 -5.20 10.92
N LEU A 89 0.46 -5.11 9.81
CA LEU A 89 -0.89 -5.67 9.70
C LEU A 89 -0.91 -7.14 9.25
N TRP A 90 -0.11 -7.47 8.25
CA TRP A 90 -0.26 -8.74 7.52
C TRP A 90 0.82 -9.76 7.82
N CYS A 91 1.99 -9.32 8.30
CA CYS A 91 3.14 -10.16 8.61
C CYS A 91 3.76 -9.71 9.94
N PRO A 92 3.03 -9.74 11.08
CA PRO A 92 3.52 -9.15 12.33
C PRO A 92 4.83 -9.79 12.82
N ASP A 93 5.13 -11.02 12.41
CA ASP A 93 6.36 -11.74 12.75
C ASP A 93 7.49 -11.55 11.72
N ALA A 94 7.31 -10.67 10.72
CA ALA A 94 8.34 -10.41 9.72
C ALA A 94 9.62 -9.83 10.35
N GLU A 95 10.79 -10.25 9.85
CA GLU A 95 12.11 -9.80 10.36
C GLU A 95 12.24 -8.27 10.36
N ILE A 96 11.63 -7.58 9.40
CA ILE A 96 11.60 -6.10 9.34
C ILE A 96 10.96 -5.44 10.58
N LEU A 97 10.19 -6.21 11.37
CA LEU A 97 9.49 -5.75 12.58
C LEU A 97 10.11 -6.28 13.87
N LYS A 98 11.24 -6.98 13.80
CA LYS A 98 11.86 -7.65 14.94
C LYS A 98 12.11 -6.70 16.12
N ASP A 99 12.63 -5.51 15.82
CA ASP A 99 12.96 -4.50 16.84
C ASP A 99 11.91 -3.36 16.87
N ALA A 100 10.77 -3.52 16.19
CA ALA A 100 9.74 -2.50 16.13
C ALA A 100 9.02 -2.36 17.47
N LYS A 101 8.84 -1.10 17.88
CA LYS A 101 8.10 -0.73 19.10
C LYS A 101 6.61 -0.57 18.81
N GLY A 102 5.77 -0.69 19.84
CA GLY A 102 4.34 -0.41 19.74
C GLY A 102 3.46 -1.65 19.54
N ARG A 103 3.99 -2.85 19.83
CA ARG A 103 3.15 -4.06 19.98
C ARG A 103 2.34 -3.96 21.26
N ASP A 104 1.10 -4.43 21.19
CA ASP A 104 0.26 -4.63 22.37
C ASP A 104 0.60 -5.95 23.11
N GLU A 105 -0.13 -6.26 24.19
CA GLU A 105 0.05 -7.47 24.99
C GLU A 105 -0.20 -8.77 24.17
N SER A 106 -0.94 -8.71 23.08
CA SER A 106 -1.20 -9.83 22.18
C SER A 106 -0.12 -9.99 21.08
N GLY A 107 0.85 -9.06 21.03
CA GLY A 107 1.89 -9.03 20.00
C GLY A 107 1.48 -8.33 18.70
N GLU A 108 0.29 -7.73 18.66
CA GLU A 108 -0.25 -7.04 17.49
C GLU A 108 0.14 -5.55 17.47
N PHE A 109 0.07 -4.93 16.30
CA PHE A 109 0.26 -3.49 16.13
C PHE A 109 -1.08 -2.79 15.88
N ASP A 110 -1.47 -1.86 16.76
CA ASP A 110 -2.65 -1.01 16.49
C ASP A 110 -2.28 0.14 15.56
N VAL A 111 -2.40 -0.08 14.26
CA VAL A 111 -2.12 0.95 13.23
C VAL A 111 -3.09 2.15 13.22
N LYS A 112 -4.09 2.18 14.10
CA LYS A 112 -4.91 3.37 14.36
C LYS A 112 -4.22 4.30 15.36
N SER A 113 -3.37 3.76 16.24
CA SER A 113 -2.62 4.48 17.26
C SER A 113 -1.48 5.27 16.64
N LEU A 114 -1.44 6.57 16.91
CA LEU A 114 -0.34 7.43 16.47
C LEU A 114 0.99 7.08 17.15
N GLU A 115 0.94 6.59 18.39
CA GLU A 115 2.11 6.13 19.13
C GLU A 115 2.72 4.89 18.46
N THR A 116 1.90 3.90 18.12
CA THR A 116 2.32 2.71 17.35
C THR A 116 2.91 3.09 16.00
N LEU A 117 2.23 3.97 15.25
CA LEU A 117 2.72 4.44 13.94
C LEU A 117 4.04 5.20 14.06
N ARG A 118 4.23 5.99 15.14
CA ARG A 118 5.50 6.64 15.43
C ARG A 118 6.62 5.64 15.69
N GLY A 119 6.36 4.63 16.53
CA GLY A 119 7.34 3.58 16.85
C GLY A 119 7.76 2.78 15.61
N LEU A 120 6.80 2.39 14.77
CA LEU A 120 7.05 1.72 13.49
C LEU A 120 7.88 2.61 12.54
N LEU A 121 7.47 3.88 12.40
CA LEU A 121 8.12 4.82 11.50
C LEU A 121 9.57 5.15 11.92
N ALA A 122 9.81 5.26 13.23
CA ALA A 122 11.14 5.52 13.77
C ALA A 122 12.16 4.41 13.46
N GLY A 123 11.70 3.17 13.30
CA GLY A 123 12.52 2.03 12.89
C GLY A 123 12.81 1.97 11.39
N VAL A 124 12.18 2.81 10.58
CA VAL A 124 12.44 2.84 9.13
C VAL A 124 13.80 3.48 8.84
N GLU A 125 14.64 2.78 8.08
CA GLU A 125 15.94 3.31 7.64
C GLU A 125 15.76 4.62 6.86
N GLY A 126 16.44 5.67 7.31
CA GLY A 126 16.34 7.03 6.75
C GLY A 126 15.30 7.92 7.43
N VAL A 127 14.61 7.45 8.50
CA VAL A 127 13.63 8.25 9.27
C VAL A 127 14.14 8.62 10.67
N GLY A 128 14.25 7.64 11.58
CA GLY A 128 14.65 7.85 12.97
C GLY A 128 13.60 8.57 13.83
N GLU A 129 13.84 8.64 15.15
CA GLU A 129 12.87 9.14 16.15
C GLU A 129 12.49 10.62 15.93
N GLY A 130 13.44 11.46 15.57
CA GLY A 130 13.21 12.91 15.39
C GLY A 130 12.23 13.20 14.26
N LEU A 131 12.48 12.61 13.07
CA LEU A 131 11.61 12.79 11.92
C LEU A 131 10.26 12.10 12.14
N ALA A 132 10.24 10.88 12.72
CA ALA A 132 8.99 10.19 13.05
C ALA A 132 8.09 11.03 13.97
N GLY A 133 8.66 11.65 15.00
CA GLY A 133 7.93 12.56 15.89
C GLY A 133 7.37 13.77 15.17
N LYS A 134 8.17 14.41 14.31
CA LYS A 134 7.75 15.54 13.46
C LYS A 134 6.58 15.15 12.55
N ILE A 135 6.69 14.03 11.84
CA ILE A 135 5.68 13.55 10.89
C ILE A 135 4.36 13.23 11.61
N VAL A 136 4.42 12.46 12.70
CA VAL A 136 3.20 12.08 13.45
C VAL A 136 2.54 13.30 14.08
N GLY A 137 3.30 14.29 14.53
CA GLY A 137 2.77 15.56 15.03
C GLY A 137 1.92 16.32 14.00
N ARG A 138 2.21 16.16 12.70
CA ARG A 138 1.51 16.84 11.59
C ARG A 138 0.22 16.15 11.14
N VAL A 139 -0.07 14.93 11.58
CA VAL A 139 -1.21 14.12 11.08
C VAL A 139 -2.57 14.83 11.24
N GLY A 140 -2.71 15.70 12.24
CA GLY A 140 -3.90 16.51 12.50
C GLY A 140 -3.98 17.81 11.68
N GLU A 141 -2.90 18.24 11.04
CA GLU A 141 -2.81 19.51 10.33
C GLU A 141 -3.68 19.52 9.07
N LYS A 142 -4.13 20.73 8.70
CA LYS A 142 -5.04 20.90 7.57
C LYS A 142 -4.38 20.56 6.24
N ASP A 143 -3.12 20.95 6.06
CA ASP A 143 -2.36 20.69 4.84
C ASP A 143 -2.18 19.19 4.55
N VAL A 144 -1.89 18.39 5.56
CA VAL A 144 -1.78 16.91 5.43
C VAL A 144 -3.13 16.29 5.07
N LYS A 145 -4.22 16.75 5.70
CA LYS A 145 -5.58 16.29 5.39
C LYS A 145 -5.99 16.65 3.97
N ASP A 146 -5.75 17.90 3.57
CA ASP A 146 -6.07 18.42 2.24
C ASP A 146 -5.24 17.70 1.16
N MET A 147 -3.95 17.44 1.42
CA MET A 147 -3.10 16.70 0.50
C MET A 147 -3.58 15.25 0.31
N LEU A 148 -3.92 14.53 1.39
CA LEU A 148 -4.46 13.17 1.30
C LEU A 148 -5.78 13.14 0.52
N MET A 149 -6.65 14.11 0.76
CA MET A 149 -7.92 14.24 0.01
C MET A 149 -7.67 14.59 -1.44
N GLY A 150 -6.76 15.52 -1.73
CA GLY A 150 -6.35 15.88 -3.09
C GLY A 150 -5.79 14.69 -3.87
N ASN A 151 -4.91 13.89 -3.24
CA ASN A 151 -4.41 12.66 -3.81
C ASN A 151 -5.54 11.67 -4.14
N THR A 152 -6.52 11.54 -3.24
CA THR A 152 -7.68 10.66 -3.42
C THR A 152 -8.57 11.15 -4.58
N THR A 153 -8.81 12.45 -4.66
CA THR A 153 -9.57 13.07 -5.74
C THR A 153 -8.86 12.89 -7.09
N ARG A 154 -7.55 13.12 -7.14
CA ARG A 154 -6.74 12.91 -8.35
C ARG A 154 -6.80 11.44 -8.82
N ALA A 155 -6.71 10.48 -7.90
CA ALA A 155 -6.86 9.07 -8.24
C ALA A 155 -8.24 8.78 -8.86
N PHE A 156 -9.32 9.33 -8.27
CA PHE A 156 -10.66 9.22 -8.82
C PHE A 156 -10.77 9.84 -10.23
N GLU A 157 -10.24 11.04 -10.43
CA GLU A 157 -10.25 11.75 -11.71
C GLU A 157 -9.43 11.04 -12.79
N SER A 158 -8.37 10.28 -12.40
CA SER A 158 -7.61 9.41 -13.32
C SER A 158 -8.30 8.09 -13.65
N GLY A 159 -9.52 7.87 -13.12
CA GLY A 159 -10.34 6.68 -13.41
C GLY A 159 -10.26 5.59 -12.34
N ALA A 160 -9.54 5.80 -11.24
CA ALA A 160 -9.45 4.80 -10.17
C ALA A 160 -10.80 4.57 -9.48
N PHE A 161 -11.11 3.30 -9.21
CA PHE A 161 -12.30 2.86 -8.45
C PHE A 161 -11.96 1.84 -7.37
N GLY A 162 -10.69 1.46 -7.25
CA GLY A 162 -10.14 0.53 -6.26
C GLY A 162 -8.60 0.59 -6.25
N MET A 163 -7.97 -0.13 -5.31
CA MET A 163 -6.51 -0.16 -5.15
C MET A 163 -5.98 -1.59 -5.23
N PRO A 164 -4.70 -1.77 -5.64
CA PRO A 164 -3.80 -0.76 -6.17
C PRO A 164 -4.28 -0.22 -7.53
N TRP A 165 -4.03 1.07 -7.76
CA TRP A 165 -4.20 1.73 -9.04
C TRP A 165 -2.84 2.13 -9.59
N PHE A 166 -2.56 1.76 -10.83
CA PHE A 166 -1.31 2.09 -11.52
C PHE A 166 -1.62 3.07 -12.64
N GLU A 167 -1.11 4.28 -12.54
CA GLU A 167 -1.11 5.26 -13.62
C GLU A 167 0.27 5.16 -14.29
N CYS A 168 0.31 4.68 -15.51
CA CYS A 168 1.54 4.33 -16.22
C CYS A 168 1.71 5.22 -17.45
N THR A 169 2.90 5.80 -17.61
CA THR A 169 3.26 6.57 -18.83
C THR A 169 4.37 5.83 -19.56
N ASP A 170 4.14 5.49 -20.83
CA ASP A 170 5.12 4.79 -21.65
C ASP A 170 6.19 5.73 -22.25
N ALA A 171 7.14 5.17 -22.98
CA ALA A 171 8.22 5.92 -23.62
C ALA A 171 7.74 6.90 -24.71
N GLN A 172 6.52 6.76 -25.19
CA GLN A 172 5.88 7.63 -26.18
C GLN A 172 5.04 8.75 -25.53
N GLY A 173 5.00 8.79 -24.18
CA GLY A 173 4.22 9.76 -23.41
C GLY A 173 2.72 9.43 -23.31
N ARG A 174 2.29 8.23 -23.72
CA ARG A 174 0.90 7.79 -23.55
C ARG A 174 0.71 7.36 -22.09
N THR A 175 -0.40 7.75 -21.48
CA THR A 175 -0.73 7.40 -20.10
C THR A 175 -1.98 6.56 -20.06
N GLU A 176 -1.92 5.43 -19.33
CA GLU A 176 -3.04 4.53 -19.09
C GLU A 176 -3.13 4.13 -17.62
N GLY A 177 -4.36 3.81 -17.18
CA GLY A 177 -4.66 3.35 -15.83
C GLY A 177 -4.89 1.84 -15.79
N PHE A 178 -4.34 1.16 -14.77
CA PHE A 178 -4.55 -0.28 -14.55
C PHE A 178 -4.95 -0.51 -13.09
N TRP A 179 -5.94 -1.37 -12.89
CA TRP A 179 -6.41 -1.72 -11.55
C TRP A 179 -6.04 -3.15 -11.17
N GLY A 180 -5.56 -3.31 -9.95
CA GLY A 180 -5.23 -4.61 -9.38
C GLY A 180 -3.84 -5.10 -9.76
N PHE A 181 -3.17 -5.78 -8.82
CA PHE A 181 -1.82 -6.30 -9.05
C PHE A 181 -1.83 -7.50 -10.04
N ASP A 182 -2.96 -8.17 -10.17
CA ASP A 182 -3.22 -9.23 -11.15
C ASP A 182 -3.12 -8.75 -12.61
N HIS A 183 -3.17 -7.43 -12.84
CA HIS A 183 -2.95 -6.81 -14.15
C HIS A 183 -1.51 -6.33 -14.39
N LEU A 184 -0.55 -6.65 -13.51
CA LEU A 184 0.86 -6.23 -13.70
C LEU A 184 1.47 -6.74 -15.02
N GLY A 185 1.01 -7.88 -15.54
CA GLY A 185 1.42 -8.35 -16.87
C GLY A 185 1.04 -7.36 -17.99
N GLN A 186 -0.13 -6.73 -17.89
CA GLN A 186 -0.56 -5.70 -18.85
C GLN A 186 0.25 -4.41 -18.67
N VAL A 187 0.58 -4.03 -17.44
CA VAL A 187 1.47 -2.89 -17.15
C VAL A 187 2.85 -3.09 -17.77
N VAL A 188 3.45 -4.27 -17.56
CA VAL A 188 4.75 -4.64 -18.14
C VAL A 188 4.74 -4.51 -19.68
N ARG A 189 3.68 -5.04 -20.31
CA ARG A 189 3.50 -4.97 -21.76
C ARG A 189 3.31 -3.53 -22.25
N PHE A 190 2.47 -2.75 -21.57
CA PHE A 190 2.22 -1.35 -21.93
C PHE A 190 3.50 -0.50 -21.87
N LEU A 191 4.32 -0.74 -20.85
CA LEU A 191 5.59 -0.05 -20.64
C LEU A 191 6.74 -0.59 -21.53
N GLY A 192 6.51 -1.66 -22.31
CA GLY A 192 7.54 -2.28 -23.16
C GLY A 192 8.68 -2.93 -22.38
N LEU A 193 8.39 -3.45 -21.16
CA LEU A 193 9.39 -4.06 -20.29
C LEU A 193 9.54 -5.59 -20.50
N ASP A 194 8.77 -6.17 -21.40
CA ASP A 194 8.73 -7.60 -21.69
C ASP A 194 9.86 -8.08 -22.64
N GLY A 195 10.59 -7.16 -23.27
CA GLY A 195 11.67 -7.42 -24.23
C GLY A 195 13.11 -7.34 -23.71
N GLY A 196 13.33 -7.16 -22.40
CA GLY A 196 14.68 -7.05 -21.82
C GLY A 196 15.34 -8.41 -21.54
N ALA A 197 16.67 -8.42 -21.27
CA ALA A 197 17.46 -9.60 -20.91
C ALA A 197 16.97 -10.38 -19.67
N ASP A 198 16.06 -9.79 -18.90
CA ASP A 198 15.32 -10.43 -17.81
C ASP A 198 13.98 -11.08 -18.26
N GLY A 199 13.75 -11.19 -19.57
CA GLY A 199 12.49 -11.67 -20.17
C GLY A 199 12.07 -13.07 -19.70
N GLU A 200 13.01 -13.94 -19.30
CA GLU A 200 12.66 -15.27 -18.75
C GLU A 200 11.98 -15.17 -17.37
N ARG A 201 12.43 -14.28 -16.49
CA ARG A 201 11.79 -14.08 -15.17
C ARG A 201 10.47 -13.33 -15.30
N SER A 202 10.44 -12.30 -16.14
CA SER A 202 9.20 -11.57 -16.47
C SER A 202 8.21 -12.48 -17.18
N GLY A 203 8.66 -13.35 -18.09
CA GLY A 203 7.83 -14.32 -18.79
C GLY A 203 7.21 -15.40 -17.88
N GLN A 204 7.91 -15.84 -16.83
CA GLN A 204 7.34 -16.76 -15.83
C GLN A 204 6.30 -16.06 -14.96
N MET A 205 6.55 -14.81 -14.56
CA MET A 205 5.62 -14.00 -13.80
C MET A 205 4.37 -13.64 -14.64
N LEU A 206 4.55 -13.28 -15.93
CA LEU A 206 3.45 -13.07 -16.87
C LEU A 206 2.60 -14.32 -17.07
N LYS A 207 3.22 -15.50 -17.21
CA LYS A 207 2.50 -16.79 -17.35
C LYS A 207 1.71 -17.18 -16.10
N ALA A 208 2.13 -16.71 -14.93
CA ALA A 208 1.38 -16.94 -13.69
C ALA A 208 0.20 -15.97 -13.50
N MET A 209 0.16 -14.88 -14.29
CA MET A 209 -0.83 -13.81 -14.20
C MET A 209 -1.80 -13.75 -15.40
N LEU A 210 -1.62 -14.64 -16.38
CA LEU A 210 -2.55 -14.87 -17.50
C LEU A 210 -3.31 -16.20 -17.33
#